data_7ef65c4b824068ad8f6288f94980288f
#
_entry.id   7ef65c4b824068ad8f6288f94980288f
#
_cell.length_a   1.000
_cell.length_b   1.000
_cell.length_c   1.000
_cell.angle_alpha   90.00
_cell.angle_beta   90.00
_cell.angle_gamma   90.00
#
_symmetry.space_group_name_H-M   'P 1'
#
loop_
_entity.id
_entity.type
_entity.pdbx_description
1 polymer ?
#
loop_
_entity_poly.entity_id
_entity_poly.type
_entity_poly.pdbx_seq_one_letter_code
_entity_poly.pdbx_strand_id
1 'polypeptide(L)'
;TAEGQYRDEDSVLIRNRSLNGAPGYWLLTPLRISEDIAVVVNRGWIPLSAEDFSPKSLGKVTISGLMQETKGASGLQKSDPSGGVLKSLGRVDLQRYQEQLSYGIYPVYLQLEFQQPENEEQGIPLKLERPNFDDGPHLNYAVQWFSFAAVFSIGYPVVLWRNRKKLGGKKRHSEIPIDYL
;
A
#
# COMPACT_ATOMS: atom_id res chain seq x y z
N THR A 1 -14.47 11.46 -15.28
CA THR A 1 -14.97 10.69 -16.43
C THR A 1 -14.09 10.98 -17.64
N ALA A 2 -13.76 9.95 -18.42
CA ALA A 2 -13.02 10.06 -19.68
C ALA A 2 -13.63 9.14 -20.71
N GLU A 3 -13.51 9.53 -21.99
CA GLU A 3 -13.92 8.72 -23.15
C GLU A 3 -12.71 8.52 -24.04
N GLY A 4 -12.52 7.28 -24.53
CA GLY A 4 -11.37 6.94 -25.34
C GLY A 4 -11.36 5.50 -25.79
N GLN A 5 -10.22 5.07 -26.31
CA GLN A 5 -9.97 3.68 -26.71
C GLN A 5 -8.71 3.16 -25.99
N TYR A 6 -8.83 1.98 -25.40
CA TYR A 6 -7.67 1.34 -24.78
C TYR A 6 -6.59 0.93 -25.78
N ARG A 7 -5.35 1.07 -25.36
CA ARG A 7 -4.17 0.55 -26.07
C ARG A 7 -3.71 -0.69 -25.31
N ASP A 8 -4.38 -1.81 -25.58
CA ASP A 8 -4.17 -3.07 -24.86
C ASP A 8 -2.75 -3.61 -25.03
N GLU A 9 -2.12 -3.36 -26.18
CA GLU A 9 -0.74 -3.73 -26.49
C GLU A 9 0.30 -3.03 -25.61
N ASP A 10 -0.06 -1.86 -25.07
CA ASP A 10 0.80 -1.05 -24.20
C ASP A 10 0.54 -1.34 -22.71
N SER A 11 -0.30 -2.33 -22.39
CA SER A 11 -0.63 -2.67 -21.00
C SER A 11 0.59 -3.13 -20.22
N VAL A 12 0.65 -2.76 -18.94
CA VAL A 12 1.69 -3.22 -18.00
C VAL A 12 1.08 -3.75 -16.71
N LEU A 13 1.77 -4.69 -16.08
CA LEU A 13 1.39 -5.26 -14.81
C LEU A 13 2.14 -4.56 -13.67
N ILE A 14 1.44 -4.24 -12.59
CA ILE A 14 2.07 -3.76 -11.36
C ILE A 14 2.21 -4.93 -10.39
N ARG A 15 3.45 -5.27 -10.10
CA ARG A 15 3.81 -6.42 -9.23
C ARG A 15 3.49 -6.17 -7.76
N ASN A 16 3.47 -7.24 -7.00
CA ASN A 16 3.31 -7.23 -5.53
C ASN A 16 2.01 -6.56 -5.09
N ARG A 17 0.91 -6.95 -5.73
CA ARG A 17 -0.44 -6.51 -5.38
C ARG A 17 -1.24 -7.70 -4.85
N SER A 18 -2.06 -7.45 -3.85
CA SER A 18 -2.95 -8.46 -3.30
C SER A 18 -4.39 -7.96 -3.29
N LEU A 19 -5.31 -8.89 -3.45
CA LEU A 19 -6.73 -8.67 -3.28
C LEU A 19 -7.28 -9.77 -2.36
N ASN A 20 -7.89 -9.40 -1.25
CA ASN A 20 -8.43 -10.35 -0.24
C ASN A 20 -7.40 -11.40 0.21
N GLY A 21 -6.12 -10.98 0.36
CA GLY A 21 -5.02 -11.86 0.76
C GLY A 21 -4.42 -12.72 -0.38
N ALA A 22 -5.05 -12.78 -1.55
CA ALA A 22 -4.49 -13.47 -2.71
C ALA A 22 -3.47 -12.59 -3.44
N PRO A 23 -2.24 -13.08 -3.71
CA PRO A 23 -1.22 -12.32 -4.44
C PRO A 23 -1.55 -12.24 -5.93
N GLY A 24 -1.17 -11.13 -6.57
CA GLY A 24 -1.41 -10.90 -7.99
C GLY A 24 -0.81 -9.60 -8.48
N TYR A 25 -1.41 -9.06 -9.52
CA TYR A 25 -0.98 -7.85 -10.20
C TYR A 25 -2.14 -6.86 -10.34
N TRP A 26 -1.82 -5.57 -10.48
CA TRP A 26 -2.75 -4.62 -11.07
C TRP A 26 -2.48 -4.52 -12.57
N LEU A 27 -3.54 -4.44 -13.36
CA LEU A 27 -3.48 -4.23 -14.79
C LEU A 27 -3.63 -2.74 -15.10
N LEU A 28 -2.59 -2.13 -15.62
CA LEU A 28 -2.62 -0.76 -16.11
C LEU A 28 -2.66 -0.75 -17.64
N THR A 29 -3.61 -0.04 -18.21
CA THR A 29 -3.77 0.12 -19.66
C THR A 29 -3.96 1.59 -19.99
N PRO A 30 -3.23 2.16 -20.97
CA PRO A 30 -3.48 3.51 -21.44
C PRO A 30 -4.81 3.58 -22.18
N LEU A 31 -5.62 4.59 -21.84
CA LEU A 31 -6.83 4.95 -22.58
C LEU A 31 -6.52 6.18 -23.43
N ARG A 32 -6.42 6.04 -24.73
CA ARG A 32 -6.22 7.16 -25.66
C ARG A 32 -7.46 8.01 -25.73
N ILE A 33 -7.31 9.28 -25.36
CA ILE A 33 -8.37 10.28 -25.41
C ILE A 33 -8.27 11.07 -26.74
N SER A 34 -7.05 11.28 -27.23
CA SER A 34 -6.77 11.91 -28.53
C SER A 34 -5.58 11.22 -29.20
N GLU A 35 -5.16 11.70 -30.39
CA GLU A 35 -4.04 11.09 -31.13
C GLU A 35 -2.74 11.08 -30.35
N ASP A 36 -2.48 12.11 -29.53
CA ASP A 36 -1.19 12.33 -28.90
C ASP A 36 -1.19 12.11 -27.39
N ILE A 37 -2.35 11.87 -26.78
CA ILE A 37 -2.45 11.81 -25.33
C ILE A 37 -3.37 10.70 -24.82
N ALA A 38 -2.96 10.06 -23.75
CA ALA A 38 -3.74 9.04 -23.05
C ALA A 38 -3.78 9.32 -21.54
N VAL A 39 -4.76 8.74 -20.85
CA VAL A 39 -4.76 8.58 -19.40
C VAL A 39 -4.51 7.11 -19.05
N VAL A 40 -3.63 6.84 -18.12
CA VAL A 40 -3.41 5.47 -17.65
C VAL A 40 -4.53 5.06 -16.73
N VAL A 41 -5.10 3.88 -17.00
CA VAL A 41 -6.24 3.33 -16.24
C VAL A 41 -5.81 2.06 -15.53
N ASN A 42 -5.94 2.03 -14.23
CA ASN A 42 -5.87 0.79 -13.46
C ASN A 42 -7.22 0.08 -13.59
N ARG A 43 -7.24 -0.95 -14.43
CA ARG A 43 -8.46 -1.70 -14.75
C ARG A 43 -8.87 -2.66 -13.64
N GLY A 44 -7.96 -2.97 -12.72
CA GLY A 44 -8.23 -3.86 -11.59
C GLY A 44 -7.11 -4.84 -11.31
N TRP A 45 -7.44 -5.86 -10.54
CA TRP A 45 -6.51 -6.89 -10.09
C TRP A 45 -6.68 -8.18 -10.92
N ILE A 46 -5.54 -8.83 -11.21
CA ILE A 46 -5.48 -10.16 -11.81
C ILE A 46 -4.63 -11.10 -10.95
N PRO A 47 -4.97 -12.40 -10.88
CA PRO A 47 -4.19 -13.38 -10.13
C PRO A 47 -2.83 -13.67 -10.79
N LEU A 48 -1.87 -14.20 -10.01
CA LEU A 48 -0.54 -14.60 -10.54
C LEU A 48 -0.65 -15.62 -11.69
N SER A 49 -1.66 -16.50 -11.66
CA SER A 49 -1.90 -17.48 -12.73
C SER A 49 -2.30 -16.86 -14.06
N ALA A 50 -2.65 -15.57 -14.08
CA ALA A 50 -3.02 -14.83 -15.27
C ALA A 50 -1.95 -13.80 -15.68
N GLU A 51 -0.65 -14.06 -15.40
CA GLU A 51 0.45 -13.16 -15.78
C GLU A 51 0.50 -12.91 -17.30
N ASP A 52 0.13 -13.90 -18.11
CA ASP A 52 0.05 -13.78 -19.58
C ASP A 52 -1.30 -13.21 -20.07
N PHE A 53 -2.12 -12.71 -19.15
CA PHE A 53 -3.40 -12.11 -19.51
C PHE A 53 -3.21 -10.92 -20.43
N SER A 54 -3.82 -10.99 -21.60
CA SER A 54 -3.86 -9.91 -22.57
C SER A 54 -5.29 -9.41 -22.69
N PRO A 55 -5.58 -8.18 -22.21
CA PRO A 55 -6.91 -7.63 -22.33
C PRO A 55 -7.28 -7.43 -23.79
N LYS A 56 -8.54 -7.61 -24.12
CA LYS A 56 -9.08 -7.28 -25.43
C LYS A 56 -10.22 -6.28 -25.24
N SER A 57 -9.98 -5.06 -25.66
CA SER A 57 -10.97 -3.99 -25.55
C SER A 57 -11.72 -3.79 -26.84
N LEU A 58 -13.02 -3.63 -26.75
CA LEU A 58 -13.91 -3.46 -27.88
C LEU A 58 -14.21 -1.97 -28.12
N GLY A 59 -13.42 -1.32 -29.00
CA GLY A 59 -13.72 0.03 -29.47
C GLY A 59 -13.59 1.11 -28.40
N LYS A 60 -14.38 2.18 -28.57
CA LYS A 60 -14.43 3.30 -27.61
C LYS A 60 -15.21 2.92 -26.37
N VAL A 61 -14.69 3.38 -25.24
CA VAL A 61 -15.32 3.22 -23.92
C VAL A 61 -15.43 4.57 -23.20
N THR A 62 -16.48 4.70 -22.39
CA THR A 62 -16.59 5.78 -21.40
C THR A 62 -16.29 5.19 -20.04
N ILE A 63 -15.36 5.81 -19.32
CA ILE A 63 -14.94 5.35 -17.99
C ILE A 63 -15.15 6.43 -16.94
N SER A 64 -15.37 6.01 -15.71
CA SER A 64 -15.23 6.84 -14.52
C SER A 64 -14.45 6.12 -13.43
N GLY A 65 -13.79 6.87 -12.57
CA GLY A 65 -12.96 6.32 -11.52
C GLY A 65 -12.32 7.39 -10.67
N LEU A 66 -11.53 6.93 -9.70
CA LEU A 66 -10.78 7.80 -8.79
C LEU A 66 -9.44 8.18 -9.42
N MET A 67 -9.15 9.47 -9.42
CA MET A 67 -7.84 9.99 -9.81
C MET A 67 -6.82 9.69 -8.72
N GLN A 68 -5.69 9.15 -9.11
CA GLN A 68 -4.59 8.77 -8.23
C GLN A 68 -3.28 9.39 -8.72
N GLU A 69 -2.45 9.78 -7.76
CA GLU A 69 -1.11 10.29 -8.07
C GLU A 69 -0.12 9.16 -8.31
N THR A 70 0.86 9.42 -9.17
CA THR A 70 1.99 8.51 -9.36
C THR A 70 2.88 8.46 -8.12
N LYS A 71 3.41 7.28 -7.82
CA LYS A 71 4.38 7.11 -6.74
C LYS A 71 5.72 6.73 -7.34
N GLY A 72 6.56 7.73 -7.65
CA GLY A 72 7.93 7.52 -8.07
C GLY A 72 8.77 6.79 -7.00
N ALA A 73 9.97 6.38 -7.36
CA ALA A 73 10.91 5.78 -6.42
C ALA A 73 11.28 6.80 -5.33
N SER A 74 11.14 6.44 -4.07
CA SER A 74 11.59 7.26 -2.95
C SER A 74 12.47 6.45 -1.99
N GLY A 75 13.54 7.07 -1.50
CA GLY A 75 14.44 6.49 -0.53
C GLY A 75 15.23 5.27 -1.05
N LEU A 76 15.36 4.23 -0.23
CA LEU A 76 16.12 3.01 -0.52
C LEU A 76 15.39 2.00 -1.44
N GLN A 77 14.24 2.35 -1.98
CA GLN A 77 13.48 1.45 -2.85
C GLN A 77 14.15 1.34 -4.22
N LYS A 78 14.38 0.10 -4.65
CA LYS A 78 14.95 -0.19 -5.97
C LYS A 78 14.00 0.30 -7.07
N SER A 79 14.52 1.11 -8.00
CA SER A 79 13.78 1.55 -9.18
C SER A 79 13.70 0.41 -10.21
N ASP A 80 12.64 0.43 -11.01
CA ASP A 80 12.60 -0.44 -12.19
C ASP A 80 13.73 -0.05 -13.16
N PRO A 81 14.25 -0.99 -13.98
CA PRO A 81 15.32 -0.69 -14.93
C PRO A 81 14.95 0.47 -15.85
N SER A 82 15.89 1.37 -16.08
CA SER A 82 15.75 2.45 -17.06
C SER A 82 15.92 1.90 -18.49
N GLY A 83 15.06 2.35 -19.40
CA GLY A 83 15.08 1.96 -20.81
C GLY A 83 14.45 0.60 -21.12
N GLY A 84 14.16 0.39 -22.40
CA GLY A 84 13.47 -0.80 -22.90
C GLY A 84 11.99 -0.87 -22.53
N VAL A 85 11.29 -1.81 -23.14
CA VAL A 85 9.87 -2.08 -22.88
C VAL A 85 9.76 -3.09 -21.75
N LEU A 86 9.14 -2.69 -20.65
CA LEU A 86 8.86 -3.54 -19.49
C LEU A 86 7.41 -3.98 -19.51
N LYS A 87 7.16 -5.27 -19.45
CA LYS A 87 5.79 -5.83 -19.29
C LYS A 87 5.26 -5.68 -17.87
N SER A 88 6.14 -5.48 -16.88
CA SER A 88 5.74 -5.29 -15.50
C SER A 88 6.62 -4.27 -14.77
N LEU A 89 6.00 -3.49 -13.89
CA LEU A 89 6.62 -2.49 -13.05
C LEU A 89 6.44 -2.87 -11.57
N GLY A 90 7.37 -2.46 -10.72
CA GLY A 90 7.26 -2.66 -9.27
C GLY A 90 6.23 -1.75 -8.61
N ARG A 91 5.93 -0.62 -9.24
CA ARG A 91 4.96 0.40 -8.77
C ARG A 91 4.34 1.15 -9.93
N VAL A 92 3.33 1.97 -9.64
CA VAL A 92 2.75 2.87 -10.65
C VAL A 92 3.67 4.08 -10.80
N ASP A 93 4.67 3.94 -11.65
CA ASP A 93 5.64 4.97 -12.00
C ASP A 93 5.32 5.44 -13.43
N LEU A 94 4.54 6.51 -13.53
CA LEU A 94 4.08 7.04 -14.82
C LEU A 94 5.22 7.66 -15.61
N GLN A 95 6.26 8.18 -14.95
CA GLN A 95 7.42 8.73 -15.64
C GLN A 95 8.20 7.60 -16.33
N ARG A 96 8.45 6.50 -15.63
CA ARG A 96 9.08 5.31 -16.22
C ARG A 96 8.20 4.69 -17.32
N TYR A 97 6.89 4.67 -17.12
CA TYR A 97 5.95 4.14 -18.11
C TYR A 97 5.92 4.99 -19.37
N GLN A 98 5.99 6.30 -19.26
CA GLN A 98 6.06 7.22 -20.38
C GLN A 98 7.24 6.94 -21.32
N GLU A 99 8.40 6.51 -20.79
CA GLU A 99 9.61 6.25 -21.59
C GLU A 99 9.43 5.16 -22.65
N GLN A 100 8.45 4.29 -22.50
CA GLN A 100 8.18 3.20 -23.44
C GLN A 100 7.00 3.46 -24.38
N LEU A 101 6.33 4.59 -24.24
CA LEU A 101 5.18 4.97 -25.04
C LEU A 101 5.56 6.01 -26.12
N SER A 102 4.95 5.91 -27.28
CA SER A 102 5.16 6.86 -28.40
C SER A 102 4.25 8.10 -28.32
N TYR A 103 3.38 8.18 -27.33
CA TYR A 103 2.42 9.27 -27.09
C TYR A 103 2.50 9.71 -25.63
N GLY A 104 1.98 10.93 -25.34
CA GLY A 104 1.98 11.48 -23.98
C GLY A 104 0.96 10.81 -23.07
N ILE A 105 1.26 10.76 -21.78
CA ILE A 105 0.29 10.37 -20.75
C ILE A 105 0.13 11.46 -19.70
N TYR A 106 -1.07 11.56 -19.12
CA TYR A 106 -1.29 12.45 -17.97
C TYR A 106 -0.44 12.00 -16.76
N PRO A 107 0.02 12.95 -15.92
CA PRO A 107 0.84 12.63 -14.72
C PRO A 107 0.03 12.03 -13.57
N VAL A 108 -1.16 11.56 -13.87
CA VAL A 108 -2.08 10.88 -12.94
C VAL A 108 -2.66 9.65 -13.61
N TYR A 109 -3.09 8.68 -12.81
CA TYR A 109 -3.82 7.54 -13.35
C TYR A 109 -5.22 7.43 -12.73
N LEU A 110 -6.12 6.76 -13.41
CA LEU A 110 -7.49 6.51 -12.93
C LEU A 110 -7.59 5.09 -12.39
N GLN A 111 -8.07 4.91 -11.17
CA GLN A 111 -8.56 3.63 -10.69
C GLN A 111 -9.98 3.45 -11.20
N LEU A 112 -10.18 2.46 -12.06
CA LEU A 112 -11.46 2.23 -12.71
C LEU A 112 -12.54 1.81 -11.71
N GLU A 113 -13.67 2.51 -11.73
CA GLU A 113 -14.87 2.16 -10.97
C GLU A 113 -16.00 1.72 -11.88
N PHE A 114 -16.16 2.42 -12.99
CA PHE A 114 -17.24 2.17 -13.95
C PHE A 114 -16.72 2.28 -15.37
N GLN A 115 -17.21 1.41 -16.26
CA GLN A 115 -16.90 1.42 -17.68
C GLN A 115 -18.15 1.04 -18.49
N GLN A 116 -18.34 1.70 -19.61
CA GLN A 116 -19.39 1.40 -20.56
C GLN A 116 -18.81 1.45 -22.00
N PRO A 117 -19.02 0.40 -22.85
CA PRO A 117 -19.61 -0.88 -22.49
C PRO A 117 -18.78 -1.67 -21.46
N GLU A 118 -19.45 -2.49 -20.67
CA GLU A 118 -18.75 -3.41 -19.76
C GLU A 118 -17.99 -4.47 -20.54
N ASN A 119 -16.84 -4.86 -20.03
CA ASN A 119 -16.03 -5.93 -20.63
C ASN A 119 -16.37 -7.25 -19.92
N GLU A 120 -17.46 -7.90 -20.36
CA GLU A 120 -18.06 -9.04 -19.67
C GLU A 120 -17.33 -10.38 -19.87
N GLU A 121 -16.42 -10.48 -20.87
CA GLU A 121 -16.03 -11.78 -21.39
C GLU A 121 -15.06 -12.61 -20.53
N GLN A 122 -14.41 -12.08 -19.51
CA GLN A 122 -13.32 -12.83 -18.87
C GLN A 122 -13.32 -12.89 -17.34
N GLY A 123 -14.25 -12.24 -16.65
CA GLY A 123 -14.30 -12.22 -15.17
C GLY A 123 -13.09 -11.57 -14.50
N ILE A 124 -12.06 -11.20 -15.24
CA ILE A 124 -10.87 -10.47 -14.84
C ILE A 124 -10.57 -9.33 -15.84
N PRO A 125 -9.97 -8.22 -15.41
CA PRO A 125 -9.50 -7.91 -14.05
C PRO A 125 -10.65 -7.67 -13.06
N LEU A 126 -10.44 -8.08 -11.80
CA LEU A 126 -11.39 -7.77 -10.72
C LEU A 126 -11.29 -6.30 -10.33
N LYS A 127 -12.43 -5.62 -10.27
CA LYS A 127 -12.49 -4.21 -9.86
C LYS A 127 -11.93 -4.04 -8.45
N LEU A 128 -11.14 -2.99 -8.25
CA LEU A 128 -10.63 -2.64 -6.93
C LEU A 128 -11.70 -1.85 -6.17
N GLU A 129 -11.92 -2.22 -4.93
CA GLU A 129 -12.76 -1.42 -4.04
C GLU A 129 -12.15 -0.04 -3.80
N ARG A 130 -13.00 0.95 -3.53
CA ARG A 130 -12.54 2.26 -3.08
C ARG A 130 -11.69 2.09 -1.84
N PRO A 131 -10.57 2.83 -1.70
CA PRO A 131 -9.87 2.89 -0.45
C PRO A 131 -10.85 3.29 0.66
N ASN A 132 -11.01 2.42 1.64
CA ASN A 132 -11.81 2.78 2.81
C ASN A 132 -10.96 3.75 3.64
N PHE A 133 -11.38 5.01 3.71
CA PHE A 133 -10.76 6.05 4.56
C PHE A 133 -11.29 5.96 5.99
N ASP A 134 -11.56 4.75 6.48
CA ASP A 134 -11.87 4.56 7.89
C ASP A 134 -10.61 4.90 8.71
N ASP A 135 -10.79 5.70 9.75
CA ASP A 135 -9.70 6.13 10.65
C ASP A 135 -8.98 4.96 11.34
N GLY A 136 -9.39 3.72 11.03
CA GLY A 136 -8.81 2.51 11.59
C GLY A 136 -8.92 2.44 13.12
N PRO A 137 -8.32 1.44 13.77
CA PRO A 137 -8.41 1.25 15.21
C PRO A 137 -7.49 2.16 16.02
N HIS A 138 -7.17 3.39 15.53
CA HIS A 138 -6.23 4.31 16.18
C HIS A 138 -6.64 4.67 17.60
N LEU A 139 -7.94 4.83 17.86
CA LEU A 139 -8.44 5.07 19.19
C LEU A 139 -8.16 3.89 20.14
N ASN A 140 -8.37 2.67 19.68
CA ASN A 140 -8.11 1.47 20.48
C ASN A 140 -6.60 1.34 20.79
N TYR A 141 -5.74 1.62 19.81
CA TYR A 141 -4.30 1.67 20.05
C TYR A 141 -3.90 2.78 21.01
N ALA A 142 -4.46 3.98 20.89
CA ALA A 142 -4.20 5.06 21.81
C ALA A 142 -4.61 4.67 23.24
N VAL A 143 -5.82 4.15 23.45
CA VAL A 143 -6.29 3.66 24.76
C VAL A 143 -5.34 2.58 25.31
N GLN A 144 -4.90 1.64 24.49
CA GLN A 144 -3.96 0.58 24.89
C GLN A 144 -2.63 1.17 25.38
N TRP A 145 -2.04 2.10 24.63
CA TRP A 145 -0.77 2.72 25.00
C TRP A 145 -0.89 3.59 26.25
N PHE A 146 -1.96 4.37 26.38
CA PHE A 146 -2.22 5.15 27.60
C PHE A 146 -2.43 4.25 28.82
N SER A 147 -3.10 3.11 28.65
CA SER A 147 -3.27 2.13 29.73
C SER A 147 -1.93 1.55 30.19
N PHE A 148 -1.05 1.18 29.26
CA PHE A 148 0.31 0.74 29.61
C PHE A 148 1.09 1.85 30.32
N ALA A 149 1.05 3.08 29.81
CA ALA A 149 1.72 4.22 30.44
C ALA A 149 1.22 4.43 31.88
N ALA A 150 -0.10 4.35 32.11
CA ALA A 150 -0.68 4.46 33.46
C ALA A 150 -0.21 3.34 34.41
N VAL A 151 -0.22 2.08 33.93
CA VAL A 151 0.26 0.94 34.71
C VAL A 151 1.73 1.11 35.09
N PHE A 152 2.59 1.52 34.16
CA PHE A 152 4.01 1.74 34.46
C PHE A 152 4.23 2.94 35.37
N SER A 153 3.52 4.05 35.16
CA SER A 153 3.65 5.28 35.95
C SER A 153 3.21 5.10 37.41
N ILE A 154 2.22 4.26 37.66
CA ILE A 154 1.71 3.99 39.00
C ILE A 154 2.42 2.76 39.60
N GLY A 155 2.54 1.69 38.85
CA GLY A 155 3.06 0.41 39.33
C GLY A 155 4.54 0.47 39.70
N TYR A 156 5.37 1.13 38.89
CA TYR A 156 6.80 1.22 39.15
C TYR A 156 7.14 1.95 40.45
N PRO A 157 6.58 3.14 40.72
CA PRO A 157 6.77 3.82 42.01
C PRO A 157 6.29 3.00 43.22
N VAL A 158 5.15 2.32 43.08
CA VAL A 158 4.63 1.44 44.16
C VAL A 158 5.59 0.29 44.46
N VAL A 159 6.13 -0.37 43.43
CA VAL A 159 7.13 -1.43 43.61
C VAL A 159 8.40 -0.90 44.27
N LEU A 160 8.91 0.27 43.83
CA LEU A 160 10.07 0.90 44.45
C LEU A 160 9.84 1.24 45.93
N TRP A 161 8.65 1.80 46.24
CA TRP A 161 8.30 2.14 47.62
C TRP A 161 8.22 0.90 48.53
N ARG A 162 7.60 -0.17 48.06
CA ARG A 162 7.55 -1.45 48.80
C ARG A 162 8.95 -2.04 49.02
N ASN A 163 9.80 -2.00 48.01
CA ASN A 163 11.17 -2.52 48.13
C ASN A 163 12.04 -1.68 49.08
N ARG A 164 11.90 -0.35 49.08
CA ARG A 164 12.59 0.51 50.06
C ARG A 164 12.20 0.19 51.50
N LYS A 165 10.90 -0.09 51.76
CA LYS A 165 10.45 -0.51 53.08
C LYS A 165 11.07 -1.83 53.52
N LYS A 166 11.28 -2.79 52.63
CA LYS A 166 11.93 -4.07 52.92
C LYS A 166 13.43 -3.94 53.22
N LEU A 167 14.11 -3.02 52.55
CA LEU A 167 15.56 -2.76 52.75
C LEU A 167 15.83 -1.93 54.01
N GLY A 168 14.93 -1.03 54.39
CA GLY A 168 15.05 -0.23 55.61
C GLY A 168 14.76 -1.02 56.90
N GLY A 169 14.15 -2.20 56.84
CA GLY A 169 13.86 -3.05 58.00
C GLY A 169 15.00 -3.99 58.43
N LYS A 170 16.08 -4.09 57.67
CA LYS A 170 17.25 -4.90 58.02
C LYS A 170 18.30 -4.00 58.73
N LYS A 171 17.99 -3.49 59.94
CA LYS A 171 19.02 -2.98 60.82
C LYS A 171 20.01 -4.12 61.09
N ARG A 172 21.26 -3.88 60.70
CA ARG A 172 22.39 -4.73 61.05
C ARG A 172 22.49 -4.77 62.60
N HIS A 173 22.14 -5.86 63.19
CA HIS A 173 22.62 -6.21 64.50
C HIS A 173 24.03 -6.79 64.29
N SER A 174 25.03 -5.89 64.30
CA SER A 174 26.42 -6.27 64.48
C SER A 174 26.74 -6.05 65.96
N GLU A 175 26.30 -6.98 66.79
CA GLU A 175 26.95 -7.13 68.09
C GLU A 175 28.28 -7.84 67.82
N ILE A 176 29.36 -7.07 68.01
CA ILE A 176 30.71 -7.64 68.16
C ILE A 176 30.81 -8.13 69.62
N PRO A 177 31.00 -9.41 69.86
CA PRO A 177 31.30 -9.85 71.20
C PRO A 177 32.74 -9.43 71.54
N ILE A 178 32.87 -8.51 72.51
CA ILE A 178 34.16 -8.21 73.16
C ILE A 178 34.24 -9.16 74.35
N ASP A 179 34.75 -10.34 74.12
CA ASP A 179 35.27 -11.18 75.16
C ASP A 179 36.69 -11.54 74.79
N TYR A 180 37.62 -10.80 75.43
CA TYR A 180 38.95 -11.29 75.84
C TYR A 180 39.72 -10.14 76.49
N LEU A 181 39.61 -10.00 77.87
CA LEU A 181 40.65 -9.73 78.79
C LEU A 181 40.29 -10.23 80.21
#